data_9683b84afc2a2d094ffb182e61a31401
#
_entry.id   9683b84afc2a2d094ffb182e61a31401
#
_cell.length_a   1.000
_cell.length_b   1.000
_cell.length_c   1.000
_cell.angle_alpha   90.00
_cell.angle_beta   90.00
_cell.angle_gamma   90.00
#
_symmetry.space_group_name_H-M   'P 1'
#
loop_
_entity.id
_entity.type
_entity.pdbx_description
1 polymer ?
#
loop_
_entity_poly.entity_id
_entity_poly.type
_entity_poly.pdbx_seq_one_letter_code
_entity_poly.pdbx_strand_id
1 'polypeptide(L)'
;MQLRFRTSLAVAFSLVALTACGGAGSTASGGTTSSTAGVAALPAVAGAHGAQARAGRDGAHRLNSPTCSGTGQHSFVGGTDGNVAAGLDATVAGGFQNGACNFYDVVAGGYQNDESGTDDAIAGGDFNLVTGAYSTIGGGYGNADNTGANSYSFIGAGYKNQINDPNKILTVYSVVAGGESNQTNAEGDFVGSGDSNFVGSTANWAAIAGGQSNAVIAPYGFVGGGQANTVRSGWGAVGGGYGNQAGEIATIPGGKNNLATGEGSFAAGVGSTASYAGDFVWSDFASGAAALKGTAANQFLARASGGVTFYSSADLKSGVTLLAGSGSWSNLSDRNAKSAIVPVSDDDILAKVSSLPISEWSYTTERGVRHVGPMAQDFYAAFNVGEDDRHITSIDEDGVALAAIKALNARVERRDALLDAKLAAKDARIDALQRQMANLAIEVSALRRTRR
;
A
#
# COMPACT_ATOMS: atom_id res chain seq x y z
N MET A 1 34.08 -36.47 1.59
CA MET A 1 32.78 -37.17 1.60
C MET A 1 31.74 -36.11 1.37
N GLN A 2 31.34 -35.96 0.09
CA GLN A 2 30.40 -34.92 -0.35
C GLN A 2 28.98 -35.47 -0.28
N LEU A 3 28.05 -34.74 0.36
CA LEU A 3 26.62 -34.97 0.21
C LEU A 3 25.99 -33.71 -0.39
N ARG A 4 25.57 -33.81 -1.65
CA ARG A 4 24.74 -32.81 -2.33
C ARG A 4 23.28 -33.11 -2.02
N PHE A 5 22.56 -32.17 -1.41
CA PHE A 5 21.11 -32.16 -1.41
C PHE A 5 20.60 -31.21 -2.49
N ARG A 6 19.93 -31.76 -3.50
CA ARG A 6 19.07 -31.03 -4.44
C ARG A 6 17.67 -31.07 -3.88
N THR A 7 17.10 -29.96 -3.51
CA THR A 7 15.67 -29.79 -3.25
C THR A 7 15.02 -29.11 -4.46
N SER A 8 14.24 -29.87 -5.20
CA SER A 8 13.34 -29.34 -6.24
C SER A 8 12.09 -28.77 -5.57
N LEU A 9 11.85 -27.47 -5.75
CA LEU A 9 10.60 -26.83 -5.34
C LEU A 9 9.62 -26.92 -6.51
N ALA A 10 8.60 -27.76 -6.39
CA ALA A 10 7.47 -27.81 -7.33
C ALA A 10 6.44 -26.76 -6.88
N VAL A 11 6.21 -25.74 -7.71
CA VAL A 11 5.12 -24.79 -7.53
C VAL A 11 3.89 -25.32 -8.24
N ALA A 12 2.88 -25.71 -7.47
CA ALA A 12 1.58 -26.10 -8.00
C ALA A 12 0.72 -24.84 -8.23
N PHE A 13 0.36 -24.59 -9.49
CA PHE A 13 -0.67 -23.61 -9.84
C PHE A 13 -2.05 -24.21 -9.67
N SER A 14 -2.82 -23.72 -8.71
CA SER A 14 -4.26 -23.99 -8.62
C SER A 14 -5.04 -23.05 -9.53
N LEU A 15 -5.68 -23.63 -10.54
CA LEU A 15 -6.61 -22.95 -11.44
C LEU A 15 -7.96 -22.84 -10.73
N VAL A 16 -8.38 -21.64 -10.35
CA VAL A 16 -9.74 -21.39 -9.85
C VAL A 16 -10.62 -20.96 -11.03
N ALA A 17 -11.55 -21.80 -11.39
CA ALA A 17 -12.60 -21.49 -12.36
C ALA A 17 -13.67 -20.62 -11.70
N LEU A 18 -13.88 -19.42 -12.20
CA LEU A 18 -14.98 -18.53 -11.80
C LEU A 18 -16.18 -18.77 -12.73
N THR A 19 -17.24 -19.35 -12.21
CA THR A 19 -18.56 -19.43 -12.87
C THR A 19 -19.27 -18.08 -12.75
N ALA A 20 -19.64 -17.53 -13.89
CA ALA A 20 -20.46 -16.33 -13.97
C ALA A 20 -21.91 -16.67 -13.62
N CYS A 21 -22.50 -15.94 -12.69
CA CYS A 21 -23.96 -15.89 -12.48
C CYS A 21 -24.47 -14.51 -12.85
N GLY A 22 -25.34 -14.46 -13.85
CA GLY A 22 -26.07 -13.26 -14.24
C GLY A 22 -27.23 -12.99 -13.28
N GLY A 23 -27.54 -11.73 -13.04
CA GLY A 23 -28.67 -11.31 -12.24
C GLY A 23 -29.13 -9.89 -12.62
N ALA A 24 -30.39 -9.79 -12.93
CA ALA A 24 -31.14 -8.72 -13.54
C ALA A 24 -31.20 -7.40 -12.75
N GLY A 25 -31.53 -6.33 -13.50
CA GLY A 25 -31.63 -4.96 -13.04
C GLY A 25 -32.76 -4.62 -12.07
N SER A 26 -32.62 -3.49 -11.45
CA SER A 26 -33.75 -2.67 -11.00
C SER A 26 -33.38 -1.18 -11.07
N THR A 27 -34.25 -0.46 -11.74
CA THR A 27 -34.29 1.00 -11.85
C THR A 27 -34.79 1.62 -10.56
N ALA A 28 -34.14 2.67 -10.08
CA ALA A 28 -34.79 3.67 -9.25
C ALA A 28 -34.21 5.06 -9.51
N SER A 29 -35.08 5.94 -9.91
CA SER A 29 -34.92 7.38 -10.13
C SER A 29 -34.96 8.17 -8.81
N GLY A 30 -34.31 9.34 -8.79
CA GLY A 30 -34.59 10.39 -7.82
C GLY A 30 -33.37 11.16 -7.36
N GLY A 31 -33.07 12.31 -7.94
CA GLY A 31 -33.40 13.63 -7.46
C GLY A 31 -32.23 14.31 -6.71
N THR A 32 -31.46 15.13 -7.44
CA THR A 32 -30.90 16.46 -7.09
C THR A 32 -30.54 16.83 -5.66
N THR A 33 -29.30 17.25 -5.39
CA THR A 33 -28.95 18.68 -5.15
C THR A 33 -27.43 18.84 -5.10
N SER A 34 -26.93 19.83 -5.84
CA SER A 34 -25.55 20.29 -5.86
C SER A 34 -25.19 21.05 -4.60
N SER A 35 -24.06 20.76 -3.99
CA SER A 35 -23.32 21.75 -3.19
C SER A 35 -21.86 21.73 -3.63
N THR A 36 -21.50 22.80 -4.33
CA THR A 36 -20.11 23.12 -4.69
C THR A 36 -19.37 23.56 -3.44
N ALA A 37 -18.49 22.68 -2.94
CA ALA A 37 -17.38 23.10 -2.07
C ALA A 37 -16.10 22.93 -2.86
N GLY A 38 -15.42 24.05 -3.12
CA GLY A 38 -14.20 24.13 -3.90
C GLY A 38 -13.09 23.27 -3.29
N VAL A 39 -12.77 22.18 -3.95
CA VAL A 39 -11.50 21.48 -3.77
C VAL A 39 -10.50 22.22 -4.66
N ALA A 40 -9.48 22.80 -4.04
CA ALA A 40 -8.33 23.35 -4.78
C ALA A 40 -7.80 22.23 -5.69
N ALA A 41 -7.94 22.42 -6.97
CA ALA A 41 -7.42 21.52 -7.99
C ALA A 41 -5.89 21.46 -7.81
N LEU A 42 -5.39 20.28 -7.40
CA LEU A 42 -4.04 19.91 -7.78
C LEU A 42 -3.96 20.06 -9.30
N PRO A 43 -2.86 20.56 -9.87
CA PRO A 43 -2.75 20.70 -11.30
C PRO A 43 -3.08 19.32 -11.88
N ALA A 44 -4.19 19.24 -12.59
CA ALA A 44 -4.49 18.13 -13.43
C ALA A 44 -3.24 17.99 -14.31
N VAL A 45 -2.49 16.92 -14.12
CA VAL A 45 -1.67 16.42 -15.20
C VAL A 45 -2.71 16.06 -16.25
N ALA A 46 -3.03 17.05 -17.06
CA ALA A 46 -3.88 16.86 -18.21
C ALA A 46 -3.30 15.64 -18.91
N GLY A 47 -4.12 14.60 -18.98
CA GLY A 47 -3.73 13.39 -19.63
C GLY A 47 -3.33 13.73 -21.06
N ALA A 48 -2.07 14.05 -21.27
CA ALA A 48 -1.46 14.14 -22.61
C ALA A 48 -1.68 12.83 -23.38
N HIS A 49 -2.03 11.77 -22.68
CA HIS A 49 -2.32 10.46 -23.25
C HIS A 49 -3.67 10.37 -23.98
N GLY A 50 -4.70 11.11 -23.55
CA GLY A 50 -5.97 11.15 -24.26
C GLY A 50 -5.96 12.01 -25.52
N ALA A 51 -5.07 12.99 -25.60
CA ALA A 51 -4.96 13.87 -26.78
C ALA A 51 -4.09 13.26 -27.88
N GLN A 52 -3.03 12.51 -27.54
CA GLN A 52 -2.20 11.83 -28.54
C GLN A 52 -2.89 10.61 -29.13
N ALA A 53 -3.62 9.84 -28.34
CA ALA A 53 -4.42 8.74 -28.85
C ALA A 53 -5.57 9.22 -29.76
N ARG A 54 -6.06 10.45 -29.61
CA ARG A 54 -7.10 11.01 -30.47
C ARG A 54 -6.59 11.63 -31.76
N ALA A 55 -5.36 12.14 -31.78
CA ALA A 55 -4.78 12.75 -32.96
C ALA A 55 -4.33 11.73 -34.02
N GLY A 56 -4.11 10.46 -33.64
CA GLY A 56 -3.76 9.37 -34.53
C GLY A 56 -4.95 8.59 -35.10
N ARG A 57 -6.18 8.96 -34.78
CA ARG A 57 -7.36 8.13 -35.06
C ARG A 57 -7.82 8.05 -36.52
N ASP A 58 -7.48 9.01 -37.32
CA ASP A 58 -8.05 9.08 -38.70
C ASP A 58 -7.03 9.04 -39.83
N GLY A 59 -5.75 8.90 -39.52
CA GLY A 59 -4.68 9.03 -40.54
C GLY A 59 -4.06 7.73 -41.06
N ALA A 60 -4.23 6.60 -40.35
CA ALA A 60 -3.41 5.42 -40.62
C ALA A 60 -4.11 4.28 -41.42
N HIS A 61 -5.39 4.35 -41.69
CA HIS A 61 -6.08 3.24 -42.36
C HIS A 61 -6.77 3.65 -43.67
N ARG A 62 -6.01 4.25 -44.56
CA ARG A 62 -6.38 4.30 -46.00
C ARG A 62 -5.56 3.28 -46.76
N LEU A 63 -5.75 2.01 -46.49
CA LEU A 63 -5.32 0.98 -47.39
C LEU A 63 -6.49 0.71 -48.34
N ASN A 64 -6.44 1.36 -49.48
CA ASN A 64 -7.42 1.14 -50.53
C ASN A 64 -7.07 -0.04 -51.44
N SER A 65 -5.95 -0.72 -51.17
CA SER A 65 -5.45 -1.88 -51.92
C SER A 65 -4.28 -2.51 -51.15
N PRO A 66 -3.97 -3.78 -51.36
CA PRO A 66 -2.73 -4.37 -50.87
C PRO A 66 -1.50 -3.51 -51.19
N THR A 67 -0.52 -3.45 -50.28
CA THR A 67 0.71 -2.67 -50.50
C THR A 67 1.57 -3.22 -51.63
N CYS A 68 1.28 -4.43 -52.09
CA CYS A 68 1.99 -5.11 -53.18
C CYS A 68 1.07 -5.42 -54.36
N SER A 69 1.70 -5.84 -55.43
CA SER A 69 1.01 -6.29 -56.66
C SER A 69 1.76 -7.43 -57.31
N GLY A 70 1.05 -8.27 -58.05
CA GLY A 70 1.61 -9.41 -58.74
C GLY A 70 1.35 -10.74 -58.06
N THR A 71 2.02 -11.80 -58.53
CA THR A 71 1.92 -13.16 -57.99
C THR A 71 3.34 -13.68 -57.75
N GLY A 72 3.64 -14.13 -56.53
CA GLY A 72 4.93 -14.71 -56.17
C GLY A 72 5.11 -16.13 -56.71
N GLN A 73 6.34 -16.64 -56.70
CA GLN A 73 6.59 -18.05 -57.02
C GLN A 73 5.95 -18.93 -55.93
N HIS A 74 5.27 -20.00 -56.35
CA HIS A 74 4.57 -20.96 -55.50
C HIS A 74 3.49 -20.34 -54.61
N SER A 75 3.10 -19.08 -54.83
CA SER A 75 2.07 -18.41 -54.04
C SER A 75 0.68 -18.93 -54.39
N PHE A 76 -0.26 -18.82 -53.40
CA PHE A 76 -1.65 -19.19 -53.59
C PHE A 76 -2.57 -17.99 -53.32
N VAL A 77 -3.49 -17.75 -54.27
CA VAL A 77 -4.54 -16.73 -54.10
C VAL A 77 -5.89 -17.38 -54.29
N GLY A 78 -6.69 -17.42 -53.21
CA GLY A 78 -8.08 -17.80 -53.24
C GLY A 78 -9.00 -16.61 -53.54
N GLY A 79 -10.02 -16.81 -54.37
CA GLY A 79 -10.95 -15.75 -54.78
C GLY A 79 -10.36 -14.78 -55.82
N THR A 80 -11.21 -13.89 -56.34
CA THR A 80 -10.86 -12.97 -57.45
C THR A 80 -10.98 -11.49 -57.07
N ASP A 81 -11.31 -11.19 -55.83
CA ASP A 81 -11.77 -9.87 -55.40
C ASP A 81 -10.60 -8.99 -54.87
N GLY A 82 -9.55 -8.85 -55.70
CA GLY A 82 -8.43 -7.97 -55.40
C GLY A 82 -7.44 -8.50 -54.36
N ASN A 83 -7.47 -9.80 -54.04
CA ASN A 83 -6.49 -10.45 -53.20
C ASN A 83 -5.14 -10.57 -53.93
N VAL A 84 -4.02 -10.39 -53.23
CA VAL A 84 -2.67 -10.43 -53.78
C VAL A 84 -1.77 -11.31 -52.88
N ALA A 85 -1.07 -12.27 -53.47
CA ALA A 85 0.03 -13.02 -52.84
C ALA A 85 1.31 -12.82 -53.67
N ALA A 86 2.06 -11.76 -53.40
CA ALA A 86 3.21 -11.34 -54.17
C ALA A 86 4.54 -11.95 -53.67
N GLY A 87 4.58 -12.43 -52.45
CA GLY A 87 5.76 -13.08 -51.86
C GLY A 87 5.99 -14.50 -52.38
N LEU A 88 7.22 -15.01 -52.28
CA LEU A 88 7.54 -16.42 -52.50
C LEU A 88 6.83 -17.27 -51.44
N ASP A 89 6.14 -18.32 -51.87
CA ASP A 89 5.36 -19.22 -51.02
C ASP A 89 4.27 -18.51 -50.18
N ALA A 90 3.88 -17.28 -50.56
CA ALA A 90 2.85 -16.51 -49.86
C ALA A 90 1.44 -17.05 -50.12
N THR A 91 0.53 -16.92 -49.20
CA THR A 91 -0.83 -17.44 -49.30
C THR A 91 -1.89 -16.44 -48.89
N VAL A 92 -2.86 -16.18 -49.77
CA VAL A 92 -4.16 -15.56 -49.39
C VAL A 92 -5.25 -16.58 -49.67
N ALA A 93 -5.89 -17.14 -48.65
CA ALA A 93 -6.86 -18.21 -48.84
C ALA A 93 -8.22 -17.73 -49.38
N GLY A 94 -8.56 -16.42 -49.20
CA GLY A 94 -9.78 -15.84 -49.72
C GLY A 94 -10.06 -14.45 -49.18
N GLY A 95 -11.33 -14.00 -49.30
CA GLY A 95 -11.77 -12.68 -48.81
C GLY A 95 -11.65 -11.59 -49.89
N PHE A 96 -11.54 -10.33 -49.48
CA PHE A 96 -11.56 -9.16 -50.35
C PHE A 96 -10.38 -8.22 -50.07
N GLN A 97 -9.59 -7.92 -51.09
CA GLN A 97 -8.44 -7.00 -51.05
C GLN A 97 -7.42 -7.30 -49.94
N ASN A 98 -7.15 -8.57 -49.67
CA ASN A 98 -6.10 -8.98 -48.74
C ASN A 98 -4.75 -9.08 -49.44
N GLY A 99 -3.64 -8.72 -48.79
CA GLY A 99 -2.30 -8.76 -49.31
C GLY A 99 -1.35 -9.61 -48.45
N ALA A 100 -0.64 -10.56 -49.10
CA ALA A 100 0.49 -11.29 -48.53
C ALA A 100 1.73 -10.95 -49.42
N CYS A 101 2.52 -9.97 -48.98
CA CYS A 101 3.43 -9.24 -49.83
C CYS A 101 4.86 -9.75 -49.84
N ASN A 102 5.27 -10.51 -48.83
CA ASN A 102 6.63 -11.02 -48.68
C ASN A 102 6.69 -12.54 -48.49
N PHE A 103 7.89 -13.05 -48.24
CA PHE A 103 8.17 -14.49 -48.15
C PHE A 103 7.37 -15.13 -47.02
N TYR A 104 6.68 -16.22 -47.36
CA TYR A 104 5.94 -17.10 -46.42
C TYR A 104 4.78 -16.42 -45.69
N ASP A 105 4.34 -15.25 -46.10
CA ASP A 105 3.20 -14.54 -45.53
C ASP A 105 1.88 -15.31 -45.73
N VAL A 106 1.01 -15.31 -44.75
CA VAL A 106 -0.26 -16.03 -44.76
C VAL A 106 -1.43 -15.17 -44.31
N VAL A 107 -2.32 -14.79 -45.20
CA VAL A 107 -3.64 -14.22 -44.87
C VAL A 107 -4.72 -15.27 -45.10
N ALA A 108 -5.36 -15.77 -44.05
CA ALA A 108 -6.40 -16.79 -44.24
C ALA A 108 -7.71 -16.23 -44.82
N GLY A 109 -7.95 -14.91 -44.71
CA GLY A 109 -9.11 -14.27 -45.30
C GLY A 109 -9.50 -12.96 -44.65
N GLY A 110 -10.73 -12.50 -44.90
CA GLY A 110 -11.26 -11.27 -44.34
C GLY A 110 -11.29 -10.11 -45.33
N TYR A 111 -11.22 -8.88 -44.86
CA TYR A 111 -11.35 -7.69 -45.67
C TYR A 111 -10.17 -6.72 -45.43
N GLN A 112 -9.42 -6.42 -46.48
CA GLN A 112 -8.31 -5.46 -46.47
C GLN A 112 -7.26 -5.71 -45.37
N ASN A 113 -6.92 -6.97 -45.11
CA ASN A 113 -5.78 -7.31 -44.27
C ASN A 113 -4.51 -7.28 -45.09
N ASP A 114 -3.40 -6.76 -44.55
CA ASP A 114 -2.18 -6.55 -45.33
C ASP A 114 -0.93 -6.96 -44.51
N GLU A 115 -0.10 -7.81 -45.14
CA GLU A 115 1.18 -8.25 -44.57
C GLU A 115 2.30 -7.80 -45.50
N SER A 116 3.28 -7.12 -44.92
CA SER A 116 4.45 -6.62 -45.64
C SER A 116 5.78 -6.93 -44.95
N GLY A 117 5.73 -7.71 -43.89
CA GLY A 117 6.90 -8.30 -43.24
C GLY A 117 7.38 -9.58 -43.89
N THR A 118 7.91 -10.54 -43.15
CA THR A 118 8.35 -11.85 -43.68
C THR A 118 7.98 -12.91 -42.61
N ASP A 119 7.46 -14.06 -43.09
CA ASP A 119 7.00 -15.14 -42.19
C ASP A 119 5.87 -14.70 -41.24
N ASP A 120 4.96 -13.87 -41.71
CA ASP A 120 3.87 -13.29 -40.93
C ASP A 120 2.54 -14.04 -41.13
N ALA A 121 1.62 -13.87 -40.21
CA ALA A 121 0.30 -14.48 -40.30
C ALA A 121 -0.84 -13.58 -39.82
N ILE A 122 -1.88 -13.37 -40.67
CA ILE A 122 -3.18 -12.82 -40.28
C ILE A 122 -4.25 -13.89 -40.46
N ALA A 123 -4.87 -14.35 -39.35
CA ALA A 123 -5.90 -15.39 -39.44
C ALA A 123 -7.23 -14.88 -40.02
N GLY A 124 -7.46 -13.55 -40.07
CA GLY A 124 -8.65 -12.96 -40.65
C GLY A 124 -9.03 -11.62 -40.04
N GLY A 125 -10.30 -11.23 -40.23
CA GLY A 125 -10.82 -9.94 -39.73
C GLY A 125 -10.69 -8.85 -40.81
N ASP A 126 -10.77 -7.59 -40.36
CA ASP A 126 -10.83 -6.45 -41.27
C ASP A 126 -9.74 -5.41 -40.95
N PHE A 127 -9.05 -4.92 -41.94
CA PHE A 127 -8.06 -3.83 -41.84
C PHE A 127 -6.89 -4.11 -40.86
N ASN A 128 -6.52 -5.37 -40.66
CA ASN A 128 -5.35 -5.68 -39.83
C ASN A 128 -4.06 -5.53 -40.69
N LEU A 129 -3.00 -5.05 -40.05
CA LEU A 129 -1.73 -4.75 -40.71
C LEU A 129 -0.55 -5.38 -39.93
N VAL A 130 0.31 -6.10 -40.66
CA VAL A 130 1.62 -6.54 -40.17
C VAL A 130 2.73 -5.97 -41.02
N THR A 131 3.70 -5.28 -40.45
CA THR A 131 4.90 -4.78 -41.09
C THR A 131 6.19 -5.34 -40.51
N GLY A 132 6.11 -6.00 -39.36
CA GLY A 132 7.22 -6.71 -38.74
C GLY A 132 7.44 -8.08 -39.32
N ALA A 133 8.56 -8.75 -39.01
CA ALA A 133 8.79 -10.12 -39.37
C ALA A 133 8.45 -11.09 -38.22
N TYR A 134 8.01 -12.31 -38.56
CA TYR A 134 7.66 -13.39 -37.62
C TYR A 134 6.51 -13.02 -36.67
N SER A 135 5.60 -12.18 -37.11
CA SER A 135 4.51 -11.64 -36.29
C SER A 135 3.18 -12.28 -36.64
N THR A 136 2.25 -12.27 -35.70
CA THR A 136 0.93 -12.85 -35.92
C THR A 136 -0.18 -11.96 -35.37
N ILE A 137 -1.23 -11.75 -36.18
CA ILE A 137 -2.51 -11.19 -35.76
C ILE A 137 -3.59 -12.26 -35.88
N GLY A 138 -4.21 -12.66 -34.76
CA GLY A 138 -5.27 -13.67 -34.76
C GLY A 138 -6.59 -13.20 -35.36
N GLY A 139 -6.79 -11.89 -35.53
CA GLY A 139 -7.99 -11.34 -36.20
C GLY A 139 -8.47 -10.02 -35.59
N GLY A 140 -9.75 -9.72 -35.80
CA GLY A 140 -10.37 -8.49 -35.30
C GLY A 140 -10.39 -7.36 -36.32
N TYR A 141 -10.39 -6.11 -35.84
CA TYR A 141 -10.52 -4.93 -36.69
C TYR A 141 -9.41 -3.93 -36.42
N GLY A 142 -8.66 -3.58 -37.45
CA GLY A 142 -7.70 -2.48 -37.43
C GLY A 142 -6.55 -2.67 -36.46
N ASN A 143 -6.21 -3.91 -36.10
CA ASN A 143 -5.03 -4.18 -35.27
C ASN A 143 -3.77 -4.03 -36.14
N ALA A 144 -2.69 -3.50 -35.53
CA ALA A 144 -1.48 -3.23 -36.33
C ALA A 144 -0.20 -3.63 -35.57
N ASP A 145 0.63 -4.41 -36.20
CA ASP A 145 2.04 -4.56 -35.86
C ASP A 145 2.88 -3.66 -36.79
N ASN A 146 3.33 -2.53 -36.26
CA ASN A 146 4.12 -1.53 -36.95
C ASN A 146 5.62 -1.63 -36.61
N THR A 147 6.13 -2.81 -36.42
CA THR A 147 7.51 -3.06 -36.02
C THR A 147 8.48 -3.16 -37.21
N GLY A 148 9.73 -3.40 -36.95
CA GLY A 148 10.76 -3.58 -37.97
C GLY A 148 11.01 -5.05 -38.31
N ALA A 149 12.08 -5.31 -39.06
CA ALA A 149 12.44 -6.62 -39.59
C ALA A 149 12.81 -7.72 -38.56
N ASN A 150 12.87 -7.41 -37.27
CA ASN A 150 13.22 -8.35 -36.20
C ASN A 150 12.13 -8.37 -35.13
N SER A 151 10.89 -8.53 -35.52
CA SER A 151 9.78 -8.66 -34.61
C SER A 151 9.44 -10.13 -34.37
N TYR A 152 8.87 -10.46 -33.28
CA TYR A 152 8.27 -11.74 -32.92
C TYR A 152 7.00 -11.44 -32.12
N SER A 153 6.19 -10.54 -32.67
CA SER A 153 5.07 -9.95 -31.95
C SER A 153 3.79 -10.75 -32.11
N PHE A 154 2.90 -10.61 -31.15
CA PHE A 154 1.61 -11.28 -31.24
C PHE A 154 0.47 -10.34 -30.79
N ILE A 155 -0.52 -10.15 -31.66
CA ILE A 155 -1.82 -9.57 -31.34
C ILE A 155 -2.87 -10.67 -31.43
N GLY A 156 -3.49 -11.05 -30.29
CA GLY A 156 -4.48 -12.13 -30.32
C GLY A 156 -5.70 -11.79 -31.16
N ALA A 157 -6.40 -10.72 -30.81
CA ALA A 157 -7.51 -10.15 -31.57
C ALA A 157 -7.96 -8.82 -30.96
N GLY A 158 -9.07 -8.26 -31.45
CA GLY A 158 -9.72 -7.10 -30.85
C GLY A 158 -9.86 -5.93 -31.82
N TYR A 159 -9.91 -4.73 -31.27
CA TYR A 159 -10.17 -3.52 -31.99
C TYR A 159 -9.03 -2.51 -31.86
N LYS A 160 -8.34 -2.20 -32.92
CA LYS A 160 -7.28 -1.16 -32.97
C LYS A 160 -6.15 -1.31 -31.98
N ASN A 161 -5.79 -2.53 -31.60
CA ASN A 161 -4.61 -2.79 -30.81
C ASN A 161 -3.33 -2.59 -31.60
N GLN A 162 -2.26 -2.13 -31.00
CA GLN A 162 -1.03 -1.79 -31.69
C GLN A 162 0.22 -2.31 -30.96
N ILE A 163 1.14 -2.87 -31.75
CA ILE A 163 2.53 -3.09 -31.33
C ILE A 163 3.39 -2.21 -32.22
N ASN A 164 4.18 -1.33 -31.65
CA ASN A 164 5.00 -0.41 -32.43
C ASN A 164 6.46 -0.49 -31.96
N ASP A 165 7.38 -0.31 -32.93
CA ASP A 165 8.76 0.06 -32.68
C ASP A 165 9.03 1.40 -33.37
N PRO A 166 8.91 2.52 -32.67
CA PRO A 166 9.07 3.85 -33.26
C PRO A 166 10.47 4.08 -33.84
N ASN A 167 11.45 3.32 -33.37
CA ASN A 167 12.84 3.43 -33.84
C ASN A 167 13.20 2.41 -34.90
N LYS A 168 12.38 1.36 -35.08
CA LYS A 168 12.59 0.24 -36.01
C LYS A 168 13.98 -0.43 -35.95
N ILE A 169 14.57 -0.47 -34.76
CA ILE A 169 15.92 -0.95 -34.50
C ILE A 169 15.96 -2.11 -33.51
N LEU A 170 14.90 -2.29 -32.73
CA LEU A 170 14.84 -3.28 -31.66
C LEU A 170 14.25 -4.60 -32.16
N THR A 171 14.70 -5.68 -31.57
CA THR A 171 14.01 -6.95 -31.66
C THR A 171 12.82 -6.88 -30.69
N VAL A 172 11.61 -6.96 -31.23
CA VAL A 172 10.39 -6.79 -30.43
C VAL A 172 9.79 -8.16 -30.13
N TYR A 173 9.54 -8.46 -28.87
CA TYR A 173 8.88 -9.69 -28.39
C TYR A 173 7.58 -9.37 -27.68
N SER A 174 6.85 -8.38 -28.18
CA SER A 174 5.72 -7.83 -27.45
C SER A 174 4.42 -8.56 -27.76
N VAL A 175 3.53 -8.59 -26.78
CA VAL A 175 2.24 -9.25 -26.88
C VAL A 175 1.11 -8.33 -26.47
N VAL A 176 0.10 -8.21 -27.31
CA VAL A 176 -1.22 -7.68 -26.96
C VAL A 176 -2.24 -8.81 -27.14
N ALA A 177 -2.71 -9.41 -26.06
CA ALA A 177 -3.60 -10.57 -26.18
C ALA A 177 -4.99 -10.20 -26.73
N GLY A 178 -5.43 -8.95 -26.57
CA GLY A 178 -6.70 -8.49 -27.13
C GLY A 178 -7.19 -7.16 -26.57
N GLY A 179 -8.48 -6.91 -26.70
CA GLY A 179 -9.14 -5.71 -26.19
C GLY A 179 -9.28 -4.60 -27.21
N GLU A 180 -9.36 -3.35 -26.75
CA GLU A 180 -9.56 -2.18 -27.59
C GLU A 180 -8.45 -1.15 -27.38
N SER A 181 -7.84 -0.69 -28.45
CA SER A 181 -6.89 0.44 -28.47
C SER A 181 -5.70 0.30 -27.50
N ASN A 182 -5.30 -0.92 -27.18
CA ASN A 182 -4.12 -1.18 -26.37
C ASN A 182 -2.85 -1.00 -27.22
N GLN A 183 -1.79 -0.46 -26.61
CA GLN A 183 -0.57 -0.14 -27.33
C GLN A 183 0.68 -0.50 -26.55
N THR A 184 1.64 -1.15 -27.23
CA THR A 184 3.02 -1.33 -26.76
C THR A 184 3.99 -0.65 -27.72
N ASN A 185 5.08 -0.06 -27.19
CA ASN A 185 6.06 0.67 -27.99
C ASN A 185 7.52 0.32 -27.64
N ALA A 186 7.76 -0.73 -26.88
CA ALA A 186 9.10 -1.14 -26.48
C ALA A 186 9.27 -2.65 -26.55
N GLU A 187 10.45 -3.15 -26.20
CA GLU A 187 10.83 -4.55 -26.29
C GLU A 187 10.26 -5.37 -25.13
N GLY A 188 9.72 -6.54 -25.43
CA GLY A 188 9.31 -7.53 -24.43
C GLY A 188 8.06 -7.17 -23.62
N ASP A 189 7.24 -6.27 -24.12
CA ASP A 189 6.07 -5.77 -23.42
C ASP A 189 4.88 -6.72 -23.49
N PHE A 190 4.07 -6.67 -22.44
CA PHE A 190 2.84 -7.45 -22.38
C PHE A 190 1.63 -6.58 -22.00
N VAL A 191 0.59 -6.61 -22.84
CA VAL A 191 -0.75 -6.14 -22.49
C VAL A 191 -1.73 -7.29 -22.62
N GLY A 192 -2.32 -7.72 -21.50
CA GLY A 192 -3.24 -8.86 -21.48
C GLY A 192 -4.55 -8.56 -22.20
N SER A 193 -5.20 -7.46 -21.88
CA SER A 193 -6.43 -7.00 -22.56
C SER A 193 -6.89 -5.65 -21.99
N GLY A 194 -8.12 -5.26 -22.30
CA GLY A 194 -8.75 -4.05 -21.76
C GLY A 194 -8.87 -2.95 -22.80
N ASP A 195 -8.96 -1.71 -22.35
CA ASP A 195 -9.19 -0.56 -23.21
C ASP A 195 -8.13 0.52 -22.99
N SER A 196 -7.49 0.95 -24.05
CA SER A 196 -6.58 2.09 -24.07
C SER A 196 -5.39 1.98 -23.07
N ASN A 197 -4.90 0.77 -22.79
CA ASN A 197 -3.71 0.58 -21.99
C ASN A 197 -2.46 0.87 -22.84
N PHE A 198 -1.45 1.48 -22.22
CA PHE A 198 -0.30 2.03 -22.92
C PHE A 198 1.03 1.63 -22.28
N VAL A 199 1.92 1.04 -23.08
CA VAL A 199 3.33 0.86 -22.71
C VAL A 199 4.19 1.79 -23.55
N GLY A 200 4.99 2.61 -22.90
CA GLY A 200 5.80 3.66 -23.54
C GLY A 200 7.07 3.11 -24.21
N SER A 201 7.69 3.91 -25.07
CA SER A 201 8.86 3.51 -25.90
C SER A 201 10.17 3.28 -25.12
N THR A 202 10.20 3.58 -23.83
CA THR A 202 11.37 3.33 -22.96
C THR A 202 11.07 2.28 -21.90
N ALA A 203 9.91 1.64 -21.97
CA ALA A 203 9.37 0.77 -20.92
C ALA A 203 9.64 -0.72 -21.19
N ASN A 204 10.83 -1.07 -21.67
CA ASN A 204 11.17 -2.46 -21.99
C ASN A 204 10.81 -3.42 -20.85
N TRP A 205 10.27 -4.58 -21.23
CA TRP A 205 9.88 -5.66 -20.30
C TRP A 205 8.79 -5.24 -19.30
N ALA A 206 7.91 -4.34 -19.72
CA ALA A 206 6.80 -3.87 -18.92
C ALA A 206 5.54 -4.73 -19.12
N ALA A 207 4.68 -4.75 -18.11
CA ALA A 207 3.44 -5.52 -18.21
C ALA A 207 2.23 -4.76 -17.66
N ILE A 208 1.13 -4.82 -18.42
CA ILE A 208 -0.22 -4.40 -18.01
C ILE A 208 -1.14 -5.61 -18.19
N ALA A 209 -1.64 -6.19 -17.10
CA ALA A 209 -2.49 -7.38 -17.21
C ALA A 209 -3.87 -7.05 -17.82
N GLY A 210 -4.37 -5.81 -17.64
CA GLY A 210 -5.62 -5.37 -18.23
C GLY A 210 -6.15 -4.06 -17.65
N GLY A 211 -7.45 -3.84 -17.77
CA GLY A 211 -8.13 -2.65 -17.27
C GLY A 211 -8.26 -1.54 -18.30
N GLN A 212 -8.41 -0.29 -17.85
CA GLN A 212 -8.67 0.85 -18.72
C GLN A 212 -7.69 1.98 -18.51
N SER A 213 -7.10 2.48 -19.58
CA SER A 213 -6.23 3.66 -19.57
C SER A 213 -5.06 3.59 -18.58
N ASN A 214 -4.55 2.39 -18.31
CA ASN A 214 -3.35 2.22 -17.52
C ASN A 214 -2.10 2.47 -18.35
N ALA A 215 -1.04 2.99 -17.73
CA ALA A 215 0.19 3.32 -18.43
C ALA A 215 1.43 2.82 -17.69
N VAL A 216 2.38 2.24 -18.43
CA VAL A 216 3.75 1.99 -17.96
C VAL A 216 4.70 2.72 -18.89
N ILE A 217 5.50 3.63 -18.35
CA ILE A 217 6.41 4.46 -19.16
C ILE A 217 7.90 4.26 -18.80
N ALA A 218 8.19 3.23 -18.03
CA ALA A 218 9.55 2.91 -17.57
C ALA A 218 9.78 1.40 -17.53
N PRO A 219 11.06 0.94 -17.64
CA PRO A 219 11.41 -0.46 -17.76
C PRO A 219 10.97 -1.27 -16.52
N TYR A 220 10.61 -2.55 -16.79
CA TYR A 220 10.23 -3.52 -15.76
C TYR A 220 9.04 -3.08 -14.88
N GLY A 221 8.26 -2.10 -15.34
CA GLY A 221 7.09 -1.63 -14.65
C GLY A 221 5.91 -2.59 -14.76
N PHE A 222 5.08 -2.66 -13.74
CA PHE A 222 3.93 -3.55 -13.68
C PHE A 222 2.65 -2.84 -13.26
N VAL A 223 1.56 -3.05 -14.00
CA VAL A 223 0.20 -2.70 -13.61
C VAL A 223 -0.68 -3.94 -13.72
N GLY A 224 -1.23 -4.40 -12.59
CA GLY A 224 -2.12 -5.57 -12.54
C GLY A 224 -3.51 -5.32 -13.12
N GLY A 225 -3.97 -4.06 -13.17
CA GLY A 225 -5.26 -3.71 -13.75
C GLY A 225 -5.85 -2.42 -13.18
N GLY A 226 -7.18 -2.31 -13.23
CA GLY A 226 -7.88 -1.12 -12.76
C GLY A 226 -7.97 -0.01 -13.81
N GLN A 227 -8.05 1.24 -13.37
CA GLN A 227 -8.24 2.36 -14.27
C GLN A 227 -7.27 3.52 -13.98
N ALA A 228 -6.68 4.06 -15.03
CA ALA A 228 -5.83 5.25 -14.98
C ALA A 228 -4.62 5.14 -14.02
N ASN A 229 -4.11 3.92 -13.81
CA ASN A 229 -2.92 3.70 -13.02
C ASN A 229 -1.66 3.92 -13.87
N THR A 230 -0.59 4.43 -13.26
CA THR A 230 0.63 4.77 -13.99
C THR A 230 1.88 4.31 -13.24
N VAL A 231 2.81 3.66 -13.95
CA VAL A 231 4.19 3.44 -13.49
C VAL A 231 5.11 4.37 -14.26
N ARG A 232 5.85 5.24 -13.55
CA ARG A 232 6.68 6.31 -14.15
C ARG A 232 8.17 6.04 -14.15
N SER A 233 8.64 5.16 -13.26
CA SER A 233 10.07 4.84 -13.14
C SER A 233 10.26 3.33 -13.01
N GLY A 234 11.50 2.86 -13.20
CA GLY A 234 11.81 1.44 -13.29
C GLY A 234 11.41 0.63 -12.05
N TRP A 235 11.07 -0.62 -12.29
CA TRP A 235 10.66 -1.60 -11.26
C TRP A 235 9.48 -1.16 -10.37
N GLY A 236 8.75 -0.13 -10.77
CA GLY A 236 7.54 0.29 -10.06
C GLY A 236 6.39 -0.70 -10.27
N ALA A 237 5.56 -0.90 -9.25
CA ALA A 237 4.43 -1.81 -9.31
C ALA A 237 3.13 -1.18 -8.79
N VAL A 238 2.06 -1.30 -9.58
CA VAL A 238 0.69 -0.99 -9.16
C VAL A 238 -0.16 -2.24 -9.31
N GLY A 239 -0.65 -2.80 -8.20
CA GLY A 239 -1.51 -3.98 -8.23
C GLY A 239 -2.88 -3.72 -8.88
N GLY A 240 -3.42 -2.50 -8.74
CA GLY A 240 -4.69 -2.12 -9.36
C GLY A 240 -5.30 -0.87 -8.74
N GLY A 241 -6.62 -0.72 -8.88
CA GLY A 241 -7.37 0.41 -8.33
C GLY A 241 -7.54 1.56 -9.33
N TYR A 242 -7.61 2.79 -8.83
CA TYR A 242 -7.92 3.96 -9.65
C TYR A 242 -6.92 5.11 -9.44
N GLY A 243 -6.32 5.59 -10.51
CA GLY A 243 -5.52 6.81 -10.48
C GLY A 243 -4.24 6.73 -9.64
N ASN A 244 -3.71 5.55 -9.42
CA ASN A 244 -2.50 5.33 -8.64
C ASN A 244 -1.24 5.57 -9.46
N GLN A 245 -0.16 6.04 -8.83
CA GLN A 245 1.06 6.40 -9.52
C GLN A 245 2.31 5.94 -8.77
N ALA A 246 3.05 4.98 -9.36
CA ALA A 246 4.28 4.42 -8.77
C ALA A 246 5.53 4.97 -9.46
N GLY A 247 6.55 5.27 -8.64
CA GLY A 247 7.90 5.67 -9.02
C GLY A 247 8.88 4.49 -9.02
N GLU A 248 10.15 4.79 -8.76
CA GLU A 248 11.25 3.84 -8.81
C GLU A 248 11.20 2.84 -7.64
N ILE A 249 11.21 1.54 -7.98
CA ILE A 249 11.14 0.43 -7.00
C ILE A 249 9.94 0.56 -6.04
N ALA A 250 8.98 1.44 -6.36
CA ALA A 250 7.86 1.76 -5.50
C ALA A 250 6.69 0.79 -5.70
N THR A 251 5.92 0.57 -4.64
CA THR A 251 4.79 -0.37 -4.66
C THR A 251 3.49 0.30 -4.21
N ILE A 252 2.46 0.16 -5.02
CA ILE A 252 1.06 0.49 -4.68
C ILE A 252 0.22 -0.78 -4.87
N PRO A 253 -0.16 -1.49 -3.81
CA PRO A 253 -0.94 -2.73 -3.95
C PRO A 253 -2.34 -2.47 -4.52
N GLY A 254 -2.87 -1.27 -4.33
CA GLY A 254 -4.18 -0.85 -4.82
C GLY A 254 -4.73 0.36 -4.10
N GLY A 255 -6.02 0.62 -4.30
CA GLY A 255 -6.71 1.76 -3.72
C GLY A 255 -6.95 2.88 -4.72
N LYS A 256 -7.06 4.13 -4.23
CA LYS A 256 -7.44 5.25 -5.08
C LYS A 256 -6.54 6.46 -4.87
N ASN A 257 -6.02 7.02 -5.97
CA ASN A 257 -5.23 8.25 -5.99
C ASN A 257 -4.01 8.21 -5.05
N ASN A 258 -3.36 7.05 -4.95
CA ASN A 258 -2.14 6.92 -4.18
C ASN A 258 -0.93 7.31 -5.03
N LEU A 259 0.04 7.94 -4.41
CA LEU A 259 1.27 8.43 -5.03
C LEU A 259 2.48 7.89 -4.25
N ALA A 260 3.26 6.99 -4.85
CA ALA A 260 4.49 6.46 -4.29
C ALA A 260 5.65 6.86 -5.22
N THR A 261 6.26 8.01 -4.99
CA THR A 261 7.33 8.56 -5.85
C THR A 261 8.72 8.49 -5.21
N GLY A 262 8.80 8.25 -3.93
CA GLY A 262 10.07 7.96 -3.27
C GLY A 262 10.61 6.62 -3.71
N GLU A 263 11.92 6.50 -3.88
CA GLU A 263 12.58 5.23 -4.18
C GLU A 263 12.26 4.19 -3.11
N GLY A 264 11.83 3.00 -3.51
CA GLY A 264 11.47 1.92 -2.58
C GLY A 264 10.28 2.24 -1.67
N SER A 265 9.44 3.23 -2.00
CA SER A 265 8.31 3.63 -1.18
C SER A 265 7.07 2.75 -1.37
N PHE A 266 6.19 2.76 -0.39
CA PHE A 266 4.92 2.05 -0.38
C PHE A 266 3.77 3.02 -0.08
N ALA A 267 2.73 3.03 -0.92
CA ALA A 267 1.51 3.79 -0.67
C ALA A 267 0.27 2.94 -0.88
N ALA A 268 -0.71 3.00 0.04
CA ALA A 268 -1.93 2.21 -0.08
C ALA A 268 -3.15 2.91 0.55
N GLY A 269 -4.34 2.42 0.23
CA GLY A 269 -5.61 2.99 0.69
C GLY A 269 -6.09 4.12 -0.20
N VAL A 270 -6.40 5.29 0.34
CA VAL A 270 -6.96 6.41 -0.44
C VAL A 270 -6.19 7.71 -0.20
N GLY A 271 -5.58 8.24 -1.25
CA GLY A 271 -4.87 9.52 -1.20
C GLY A 271 -3.58 9.50 -0.37
N SER A 272 -2.93 8.37 -0.25
CA SER A 272 -1.62 8.23 0.40
C SER A 272 -0.52 8.77 -0.50
N THR A 273 0.40 9.56 0.06
CA THR A 273 1.53 10.13 -0.66
C THR A 273 2.84 9.77 0.04
N ALA A 274 3.59 8.85 -0.55
CA ALA A 274 4.91 8.41 -0.12
C ALA A 274 5.96 9.02 -1.08
N SER A 275 6.45 10.23 -0.77
CA SER A 275 7.31 11.01 -1.66
C SER A 275 8.79 10.89 -1.36
N TYR A 276 9.15 10.31 -0.24
CA TYR A 276 10.54 10.15 0.18
C TYR A 276 10.95 8.68 0.12
N ALA A 277 12.24 8.44 -0.05
CA ALA A 277 12.79 7.08 -0.11
C ALA A 277 12.45 6.28 1.16
N GLY A 278 12.03 5.04 0.96
CA GLY A 278 11.68 4.13 2.05
C GLY A 278 10.39 4.47 2.83
N ASP A 279 9.60 5.44 2.38
CA ASP A 279 8.32 5.78 3.03
C ASP A 279 7.31 4.65 2.93
N PHE A 280 6.66 4.32 4.03
CA PHE A 280 5.45 3.51 4.09
C PHE A 280 4.26 4.39 4.49
N VAL A 281 3.31 4.61 3.58
CA VAL A 281 2.13 5.46 3.83
C VAL A 281 0.85 4.71 3.53
N TRP A 282 0.02 4.52 4.53
CA TRP A 282 -1.31 3.95 4.38
C TRP A 282 -2.39 4.88 4.93
N SER A 283 -3.46 5.09 4.18
CA SER A 283 -4.59 5.88 4.67
C SER A 283 -5.92 5.22 4.38
N ASP A 284 -6.80 5.23 5.37
CA ASP A 284 -8.18 4.79 5.26
C ASP A 284 -9.00 5.68 4.31
N PHE A 285 -10.22 5.20 4.01
CA PHE A 285 -11.23 6.00 3.33
C PHE A 285 -11.98 6.86 4.36
N ALA A 286 -11.56 8.11 4.54
CA ALA A 286 -12.29 9.07 5.35
C ALA A 286 -12.76 10.22 4.45
N SER A 287 -14.09 10.41 4.35
CA SER A 287 -14.69 11.45 3.51
C SER A 287 -14.21 12.85 3.94
N GLY A 288 -13.70 13.62 2.98
CA GLY A 288 -13.19 14.97 3.25
C GLY A 288 -11.82 15.04 3.95
N ALA A 289 -11.19 13.90 4.22
CA ALA A 289 -9.85 13.90 4.83
C ALA A 289 -8.79 14.39 3.87
N ALA A 290 -7.82 15.15 4.38
CA ALA A 290 -6.63 15.53 3.65
C ALA A 290 -5.79 14.30 3.26
N ALA A 291 -5.04 14.40 2.17
CA ALA A 291 -4.07 13.37 1.80
C ALA A 291 -3.04 13.18 2.93
N LEU A 292 -2.75 11.93 3.27
CA LEU A 292 -1.68 11.60 4.20
C LEU A 292 -0.36 11.60 3.42
N LYS A 293 0.60 12.42 3.87
CA LYS A 293 1.88 12.63 3.16
C LYS A 293 3.06 12.32 4.06
N GLY A 294 4.04 11.58 3.55
CA GLY A 294 5.38 11.49 4.15
C GLY A 294 6.04 12.85 4.20
N THR A 295 6.82 13.12 5.24
CA THR A 295 7.53 14.37 5.49
C THR A 295 9.05 14.21 5.53
N ALA A 296 9.54 13.00 5.64
CA ALA A 296 10.95 12.62 5.63
C ALA A 296 11.11 11.18 5.15
N ALA A 297 12.31 10.79 4.74
CA ALA A 297 12.61 9.42 4.34
C ALA A 297 12.46 8.40 5.49
N ASN A 298 12.15 7.15 5.11
CA ASN A 298 12.05 6.00 6.02
C ASN A 298 10.97 6.13 7.11
N GLN A 299 9.89 6.84 6.82
CA GLN A 299 8.76 6.97 7.74
C GLN A 299 7.73 5.84 7.54
N PHE A 300 7.12 5.42 8.64
CA PHE A 300 5.90 4.63 8.65
C PHE A 300 4.73 5.51 9.10
N LEU A 301 3.84 5.83 8.17
CA LEU A 301 2.65 6.65 8.45
C LEU A 301 1.39 5.85 8.16
N ALA A 302 0.49 5.83 9.13
CA ALA A 302 -0.82 5.24 8.95
C ALA A 302 -1.91 6.18 9.48
N ARG A 303 -2.94 6.41 8.68
CA ARG A 303 -4.19 7.02 9.16
C ARG A 303 -5.26 5.93 9.21
N ALA A 304 -5.71 5.64 10.43
CA ALA A 304 -6.78 4.70 10.72
C ALA A 304 -7.79 5.41 11.62
N SER A 305 -8.74 6.15 11.04
CA SER A 305 -9.71 6.94 11.80
C SER A 305 -10.64 6.09 12.68
N GLY A 306 -10.75 4.79 12.40
CA GLY A 306 -11.45 3.81 13.25
C GLY A 306 -10.63 3.25 14.41
N GLY A 307 -9.36 3.67 14.57
CA GLY A 307 -8.43 3.15 15.56
C GLY A 307 -7.46 2.09 15.00
N VAL A 308 -6.49 1.70 15.83
CA VAL A 308 -5.48 0.68 15.51
C VAL A 308 -5.39 -0.31 16.65
N THR A 309 -5.35 -1.59 16.38
CA THR A 309 -5.10 -2.63 17.38
C THR A 309 -3.98 -3.55 16.90
N PHE A 310 -3.01 -3.81 17.78
CA PHE A 310 -2.00 -4.85 17.59
C PHE A 310 -2.24 -5.96 18.60
N TYR A 311 -2.47 -7.17 18.09
CA TYR A 311 -2.60 -8.37 18.92
C TYR A 311 -1.25 -9.09 19.01
N SER A 312 -0.86 -9.49 20.20
CA SER A 312 0.34 -10.27 20.50
C SER A 312 0.07 -11.75 20.78
N SER A 313 -1.21 -12.17 20.79
CA SER A 313 -1.62 -13.56 20.96
C SER A 313 -2.54 -14.03 19.84
N ALA A 314 -2.48 -15.32 19.51
CA ALA A 314 -3.31 -15.92 18.47
C ALA A 314 -4.81 -15.94 18.79
N ASP A 315 -5.18 -15.94 20.07
CA ASP A 315 -6.57 -15.93 20.54
C ASP A 315 -7.14 -14.51 20.72
N LEU A 316 -6.39 -13.48 20.29
CA LEU A 316 -6.75 -12.07 20.35
C LEU A 316 -7.04 -11.52 21.76
N LYS A 317 -6.49 -12.19 22.81
CA LYS A 317 -6.70 -11.79 24.21
C LYS A 317 -5.58 -10.92 24.78
N SER A 318 -4.54 -10.65 24.00
CA SER A 318 -3.42 -9.81 24.39
C SER A 318 -3.06 -8.85 23.28
N GLY A 319 -2.79 -7.60 23.66
CA GLY A 319 -2.46 -6.57 22.67
C GLY A 319 -2.61 -5.15 23.19
N VAL A 320 -2.48 -4.20 22.29
CA VAL A 320 -2.60 -2.76 22.57
C VAL A 320 -3.48 -2.11 21.51
N THR A 321 -4.30 -1.15 21.92
CA THR A 321 -5.25 -0.46 21.03
C THR A 321 -5.09 1.06 21.15
N LEU A 322 -5.01 1.73 20.00
CA LEU A 322 -5.24 3.17 19.88
C LEU A 322 -6.69 3.36 19.44
N LEU A 323 -7.53 3.82 20.33
CA LEU A 323 -8.96 4.03 20.04
C LEU A 323 -9.15 5.19 19.04
N ALA A 324 -10.26 5.17 18.30
CA ALA A 324 -10.63 6.24 17.39
C ALA A 324 -10.59 7.61 18.08
N GLY A 325 -9.83 8.55 17.51
CA GLY A 325 -9.67 9.90 18.08
C GLY A 325 -8.82 10.00 19.36
N SER A 326 -8.27 8.89 19.86
CA SER A 326 -7.39 8.90 21.04
C SER A 326 -5.95 9.28 20.65
N GLY A 327 -5.27 9.98 21.57
CA GLY A 327 -3.83 10.28 21.47
C GLY A 327 -2.95 9.32 22.29
N SER A 328 -3.51 8.27 22.92
CA SER A 328 -2.77 7.34 23.76
C SER A 328 -3.14 5.89 23.49
N TRP A 329 -2.17 4.99 23.65
CA TRP A 329 -2.36 3.56 23.62
C TRP A 329 -3.06 3.06 24.88
N SER A 330 -4.01 2.14 24.72
CA SER A 330 -4.68 1.43 25.79
C SER A 330 -4.23 -0.02 25.80
N ASN A 331 -3.74 -0.48 26.95
CA ASN A 331 -3.37 -1.88 27.14
C ASN A 331 -4.62 -2.70 27.51
N LEU A 332 -4.72 -3.92 26.98
CA LEU A 332 -5.76 -4.84 27.39
C LEU A 332 -5.53 -5.26 28.85
N SER A 333 -6.49 -4.99 29.72
CA SER A 333 -6.40 -5.27 31.16
C SER A 333 -7.67 -5.94 31.70
N ASP A 334 -8.33 -6.77 30.88
CA ASP A 334 -9.48 -7.55 31.30
C ASP A 334 -9.08 -8.61 32.34
N ARG A 335 -9.84 -8.70 33.42
CA ARG A 335 -9.67 -9.72 34.45
C ARG A 335 -9.70 -11.15 33.89
N ASN A 336 -10.55 -11.39 32.89
CA ASN A 336 -10.71 -12.70 32.26
C ASN A 336 -9.54 -13.11 31.34
N ALA A 337 -8.71 -12.12 30.97
CA ALA A 337 -7.47 -12.35 30.23
C ALA A 337 -6.26 -12.56 31.13
N LYS A 338 -6.45 -12.52 32.46
CA LYS A 338 -5.39 -12.66 33.47
C LYS A 338 -5.57 -13.92 34.30
N SER A 339 -4.47 -14.53 34.72
CA SER A 339 -4.43 -15.69 35.59
C SER A 339 -3.55 -15.40 36.82
N ALA A 340 -3.59 -16.29 37.82
CA ALA A 340 -2.74 -16.24 39.00
C ALA A 340 -2.79 -14.87 39.75
N ILE A 341 -3.99 -14.30 39.89
CA ILE A 341 -4.18 -13.00 40.51
C ILE A 341 -3.96 -13.12 42.02
N VAL A 342 -2.88 -12.54 42.51
CA VAL A 342 -2.50 -12.55 43.95
C VAL A 342 -2.32 -11.11 44.43
N PRO A 343 -2.85 -10.74 45.60
CA PRO A 343 -2.60 -9.43 46.20
C PRO A 343 -1.11 -9.22 46.51
N VAL A 344 -0.60 -8.00 46.28
CA VAL A 344 0.76 -7.60 46.62
C VAL A 344 0.79 -6.94 47.99
N SER A 345 1.94 -6.97 48.67
CA SER A 345 2.17 -6.20 49.90
C SER A 345 2.48 -4.74 49.51
N ASP A 346 1.52 -3.85 49.74
CA ASP A 346 1.69 -2.43 49.43
C ASP A 346 2.89 -1.80 50.20
N ASP A 347 3.09 -2.18 51.49
CA ASP A 347 4.22 -1.66 52.31
C ASP A 347 5.60 -2.16 51.79
N ASP A 348 5.70 -3.42 51.28
CA ASP A 348 6.92 -3.95 50.69
C ASP A 348 7.23 -3.22 49.35
N ILE A 349 6.20 -3.00 48.50
CA ILE A 349 6.34 -2.22 47.28
C ILE A 349 6.83 -0.80 47.60
N LEU A 350 6.24 -0.11 48.59
CA LEU A 350 6.67 1.23 48.97
C LEU A 350 8.14 1.27 49.46
N ALA A 351 8.57 0.28 50.19
CA ALA A 351 9.95 0.19 50.66
C ALA A 351 10.92 0.03 49.48
N LYS A 352 10.58 -0.83 48.54
CA LYS A 352 11.37 -1.06 47.30
C LYS A 352 11.40 0.17 46.39
N VAL A 353 10.27 0.84 46.17
CA VAL A 353 10.21 2.11 45.42
C VAL A 353 11.09 3.17 46.05
N SER A 354 11.09 3.26 47.42
CA SER A 354 11.89 4.26 48.15
C SER A 354 13.40 4.03 48.03
N SER A 355 13.84 2.82 47.69
CA SER A 355 15.26 2.47 47.50
C SER A 355 15.65 2.34 46.04
N LEU A 356 14.69 2.39 45.09
CA LEU A 356 14.96 2.25 43.66
C LEU A 356 15.74 3.46 43.14
N PRO A 357 16.91 3.26 42.47
CA PRO A 357 17.62 4.36 41.86
C PRO A 357 16.82 4.96 40.69
N ILE A 358 16.58 6.26 40.77
CA ILE A 358 15.99 7.03 39.68
C ILE A 358 17.08 7.91 39.08
N SER A 359 17.27 7.82 37.77
CA SER A 359 18.32 8.52 37.06
C SER A 359 17.74 9.34 35.90
N GLU A 360 18.49 10.35 35.52
CA GLU A 360 18.28 11.03 34.23
C GLU A 360 19.21 10.43 33.18
N TRP A 361 18.68 10.16 31.99
CA TRP A 361 19.41 9.48 30.93
C TRP A 361 18.93 9.91 29.54
N SER A 362 19.66 9.53 28.49
CA SER A 362 19.27 9.66 27.09
C SER A 362 19.62 8.38 26.34
N TYR A 363 18.87 8.02 25.32
CA TYR A 363 19.27 6.95 24.44
C TYR A 363 20.53 7.33 23.66
N THR A 364 21.41 6.38 23.42
CA THR A 364 22.65 6.60 22.67
C THR A 364 22.40 7.09 21.23
N THR A 365 21.27 6.77 20.67
CA THR A 365 20.78 7.15 19.33
C THR A 365 19.97 8.42 19.31
N GLU A 366 19.54 8.95 20.47
CA GLU A 366 18.62 10.09 20.60
C GLU A 366 19.34 11.27 21.27
N ARG A 367 20.03 12.08 20.47
CA ARG A 367 20.84 13.19 21.00
C ARG A 367 19.97 14.34 21.50
N GLY A 368 20.23 14.79 22.72
CA GLY A 368 19.62 16.00 23.28
C GLY A 368 18.24 15.81 23.90
N VAL A 369 17.67 14.62 23.88
CA VAL A 369 16.43 14.28 24.59
C VAL A 369 16.79 13.64 25.92
N ARG A 370 16.20 14.14 27.01
CA ARG A 370 16.46 13.69 28.38
C ARG A 370 15.20 12.99 28.91
N HIS A 371 15.43 11.86 29.55
CA HIS A 371 14.42 11.04 30.19
C HIS A 371 14.74 10.91 31.67
N VAL A 372 13.75 10.59 32.48
CA VAL A 372 13.90 10.30 33.90
C VAL A 372 13.19 8.98 34.21
N GLY A 373 13.89 8.06 34.85
CA GLY A 373 13.31 6.77 35.21
C GLY A 373 14.34 5.83 35.84
N PRO A 374 13.90 4.66 36.32
CA PRO A 374 14.79 3.60 36.76
C PRO A 374 15.42 2.89 35.54
N MET A 375 16.54 2.20 35.79
CA MET A 375 17.03 1.21 34.80
C MET A 375 16.23 -0.08 34.94
N ALA A 376 16.04 -0.77 33.82
CA ALA A 376 15.27 -2.03 33.79
C ALA A 376 15.90 -3.12 34.68
N GLN A 377 17.22 -3.17 34.76
CA GLN A 377 17.95 -4.08 35.64
C GLN A 377 17.60 -3.86 37.13
N ASP A 378 17.59 -2.59 37.55
CA ASP A 378 17.29 -2.22 38.93
C ASP A 378 15.82 -2.48 39.27
N PHE A 379 14.91 -2.17 38.35
CA PHE A 379 13.49 -2.42 38.49
C PHE A 379 13.17 -3.91 38.57
N TYR A 380 13.73 -4.73 37.68
CA TYR A 380 13.56 -6.18 37.69
C TYR A 380 14.14 -6.82 38.96
N ALA A 381 15.32 -6.41 39.38
CA ALA A 381 15.94 -6.89 40.63
C ALA A 381 15.12 -6.56 41.85
N ALA A 382 14.47 -5.37 41.88
CA ALA A 382 13.65 -4.94 43.03
C ALA A 382 12.28 -5.66 43.07
N PHE A 383 11.58 -5.77 41.96
CA PHE A 383 10.18 -6.19 41.90
C PHE A 383 9.97 -7.59 41.34
N ASN A 384 10.88 -8.11 40.53
CA ASN A 384 10.77 -9.40 39.82
C ASN A 384 9.46 -9.51 39.01
N VAL A 385 9.12 -8.46 38.23
CA VAL A 385 7.98 -8.37 37.34
C VAL A 385 8.43 -7.96 35.95
N GLY A 386 7.63 -8.28 34.93
CA GLY A 386 7.97 -8.09 33.53
C GLY A 386 8.65 -9.32 32.89
N GLU A 387 8.95 -9.22 31.60
CA GLU A 387 9.48 -10.33 30.81
C GLU A 387 10.99 -10.53 31.01
N ASP A 388 11.74 -9.45 31.20
CA ASP A 388 13.20 -9.48 31.31
C ASP A 388 13.79 -8.27 32.07
N ASP A 389 15.11 -8.21 32.18
CA ASP A 389 15.86 -7.13 32.82
C ASP A 389 16.25 -5.97 31.90
N ARG A 390 15.68 -5.88 30.70
CA ARG A 390 16.00 -4.87 29.69
C ARG A 390 14.85 -3.94 29.38
N HIS A 391 13.62 -4.37 29.67
CA HIS A 391 12.40 -3.65 29.37
C HIS A 391 11.58 -3.41 30.64
N ILE A 392 10.93 -2.27 30.72
CA ILE A 392 9.91 -1.97 31.74
C ILE A 392 8.62 -1.65 30.97
N THR A 393 7.55 -2.40 31.24
CA THR A 393 6.25 -2.08 30.66
C THR A 393 5.55 -1.00 31.46
N SER A 394 4.78 -0.14 30.83
CA SER A 394 3.97 0.86 31.54
C SER A 394 2.96 0.21 32.48
N ILE A 395 2.51 -1.02 32.20
CA ILE A 395 1.60 -1.77 33.08
C ILE A 395 2.25 -2.05 34.43
N ASP A 396 3.52 -2.49 34.41
CA ASP A 396 4.25 -2.85 35.64
C ASP A 396 4.67 -1.60 36.41
N GLU A 397 5.16 -0.56 35.73
CA GLU A 397 5.53 0.71 36.31
C GLU A 397 4.33 1.38 37.01
N ASP A 398 3.19 1.48 36.29
CA ASP A 398 1.95 2.05 36.82
C ASP A 398 1.40 1.22 38.00
N GLY A 399 1.45 -0.11 37.92
CA GLY A 399 1.02 -1.02 38.96
C GLY A 399 1.82 -0.86 40.26
N VAL A 400 3.14 -0.79 40.13
CA VAL A 400 4.08 -0.53 41.27
C VAL A 400 3.84 0.86 41.84
N ALA A 401 3.66 1.88 40.99
CA ALA A 401 3.38 3.25 41.45
C ALA A 401 2.06 3.33 42.24
N LEU A 402 0.98 2.72 41.75
CA LEU A 402 -0.33 2.71 42.43
C LEU A 402 -0.26 2.00 43.78
N ALA A 403 0.44 0.86 43.87
CA ALA A 403 0.63 0.15 45.13
C ALA A 403 1.45 1.00 46.17
N ALA A 404 2.52 1.64 45.71
CA ALA A 404 3.34 2.53 46.54
C ALA A 404 2.54 3.76 47.02
N ILE A 405 1.75 4.40 46.16
CA ILE A 405 0.88 5.54 46.53
C ILE A 405 -0.13 5.11 47.59
N LYS A 406 -0.77 3.96 47.43
CA LYS A 406 -1.74 3.41 48.41
C LYS A 406 -1.10 3.15 49.75
N ALA A 407 0.10 2.55 49.80
CA ALA A 407 0.86 2.33 51.02
C ALA A 407 1.28 3.65 51.69
N LEU A 408 1.73 4.62 50.89
CA LEU A 408 2.11 5.94 51.41
C LEU A 408 0.92 6.66 52.04
N ASN A 409 -0.25 6.63 51.40
CA ASN A 409 -1.47 7.22 51.98
C ASN A 409 -1.82 6.57 53.31
N ALA A 410 -1.85 5.24 53.38
CA ALA A 410 -2.09 4.52 54.62
C ALA A 410 -1.05 4.82 55.73
N ARG A 411 0.21 5.06 55.33
CA ARG A 411 1.27 5.46 56.29
C ARG A 411 1.06 6.89 56.80
N VAL A 412 0.64 7.82 55.95
CA VAL A 412 0.29 9.19 56.34
C VAL A 412 -0.88 9.19 57.31
N GLU A 413 -1.96 8.48 56.97
CA GLU A 413 -3.13 8.37 57.87
C GLU A 413 -2.75 7.80 59.27
N ARG A 414 -1.95 6.74 59.30
CA ARG A 414 -1.44 6.18 60.59
C ARG A 414 -0.61 7.20 61.37
N ARG A 415 0.22 7.98 60.70
CA ARG A 415 1.04 9.02 61.33
C ARG A 415 0.19 10.17 61.85
N ASP A 416 -0.79 10.61 61.11
CA ASP A 416 -1.69 11.71 61.51
C ASP A 416 -2.53 11.31 62.73
N ALA A 417 -3.09 10.10 62.76
CA ALA A 417 -3.78 9.57 63.94
C ALA A 417 -2.86 9.50 65.18
N LEU A 418 -1.59 9.13 65.01
CA LEU A 418 -0.62 9.12 66.14
C LEU A 418 -0.28 10.55 66.61
N LEU A 419 -0.17 11.50 65.67
CA LEU A 419 0.07 12.91 66.01
C LEU A 419 -1.13 13.50 66.73
N ASP A 420 -2.34 13.24 66.28
CA ASP A 420 -3.58 13.70 66.94
C ASP A 420 -3.69 13.14 68.38
N ALA A 421 -3.41 11.84 68.55
CA ALA A 421 -3.38 11.24 69.89
C ALA A 421 -2.32 11.87 70.79
N LYS A 422 -1.12 12.18 70.29
CA LYS A 422 -0.08 12.88 71.05
C LYS A 422 -0.47 14.33 71.37
N LEU A 423 -1.14 15.01 70.44
CA LEU A 423 -1.64 16.37 70.63
C LEU A 423 -2.69 16.36 71.74
N ALA A 424 -3.69 15.51 71.68
CA ALA A 424 -4.73 15.35 72.68
C ALA A 424 -4.14 15.04 74.13
N ALA A 425 -3.10 14.18 74.20
CA ALA A 425 -2.42 13.89 75.45
C ALA A 425 -1.66 15.10 75.96
N LYS A 426 -1.05 15.93 75.12
CA LYS A 426 -0.38 17.18 75.49
C LYS A 426 -1.41 18.22 76.03
N ASP A 427 -2.52 18.35 75.28
CA ASP A 427 -3.58 19.30 75.70
C ASP A 427 -4.17 18.92 77.06
N ALA A 428 -4.45 17.64 77.26
CA ALA A 428 -4.88 17.15 78.57
C ALA A 428 -3.86 17.46 79.69
N ARG A 429 -2.56 17.37 79.43
CA ARG A 429 -1.49 17.72 80.37
C ARG A 429 -1.41 19.23 80.56
N ILE A 430 -1.58 20.05 79.58
CA ILE A 430 -1.65 21.50 79.71
C ILE A 430 -2.84 21.89 80.64
N ASP A 431 -4.01 21.32 80.36
CA ASP A 431 -5.21 21.55 81.24
C ASP A 431 -5.00 21.14 82.67
N ALA A 432 -4.31 20.04 82.89
CA ALA A 432 -3.96 19.58 84.22
C ALA A 432 -2.99 20.56 84.96
N LEU A 433 -1.95 21.03 84.24
CA LEU A 433 -1.01 22.03 84.77
C LEU A 433 -1.69 23.37 85.03
N GLN A 434 -2.58 23.84 84.18
CA GLN A 434 -3.37 25.07 84.39
C GLN A 434 -4.22 24.97 85.70
N ARG A 435 -4.86 23.83 85.88
CA ARG A 435 -5.62 23.56 87.09
C ARG A 435 -4.72 23.58 88.37
N GLN A 436 -3.53 22.98 88.29
CA GLN A 436 -2.57 23.01 89.39
C GLN A 436 -2.09 24.44 89.67
N MET A 437 -1.79 25.21 88.64
CA MET A 437 -1.41 26.63 88.80
C MET A 437 -2.54 27.47 89.41
N ALA A 438 -3.78 27.25 89.02
CA ALA A 438 -4.93 27.95 89.59
C ALA A 438 -5.09 27.61 91.08
N ASN A 439 -4.96 26.33 91.48
CA ASN A 439 -4.98 25.90 92.87
C ASN A 439 -3.85 26.52 93.70
N LEU A 440 -2.61 26.50 93.18
CA LEU A 440 -1.47 27.15 93.83
C LEU A 440 -1.68 28.69 94.01
N ALA A 441 -2.27 29.36 93.03
CA ALA A 441 -2.62 30.76 93.10
C ALA A 441 -3.66 31.04 94.24
N ILE A 442 -4.64 30.15 94.43
CA ILE A 442 -5.61 30.23 95.46
C ILE A 442 -4.91 30.03 96.84
N GLU A 443 -4.06 29.01 96.99
CA GLU A 443 -3.29 28.77 98.24
C GLU A 443 -2.37 29.94 98.57
N VAL A 444 -1.63 30.46 97.58
CA VAL A 444 -0.77 31.65 97.78
C VAL A 444 -1.59 32.86 98.23
N SER A 445 -2.79 33.07 97.67
CA SER A 445 -3.69 34.16 98.07
C SER A 445 -4.25 33.97 99.46
N ALA A 446 -4.56 32.76 99.91
CA ALA A 446 -4.98 32.43 101.26
C ALA A 446 -3.88 32.69 102.27
N LEU A 447 -2.65 32.22 102.00
CA LEU A 447 -1.47 32.47 102.82
C LEU A 447 -1.14 33.97 102.96
N ARG A 448 -1.37 34.77 101.98
CA ARG A 448 -1.23 36.24 102.05
C ARG A 448 -2.30 36.89 102.95
N ARG A 449 -3.49 36.33 103.04
CA ARG A 449 -4.58 36.84 103.95
C ARG A 449 -4.34 36.48 105.38
N THR A 450 -3.68 35.38 105.73
CA THR A 450 -3.38 34.97 107.11
C THR A 450 -2.16 35.63 107.70
N ARG A 451 -1.36 36.37 106.88
CA ARG A 451 -0.19 37.15 107.33
C ARG A 451 -0.48 38.66 107.52
N ARG A 452 -1.72 39.10 107.29
CA ARG A 452 -2.24 40.44 107.75
C ARG A 452 -3.10 40.28 108.93
#